data_e33bc0aafad43c0af57ddaf29cf14121
#
_entry.id   e33bc0aafad43c0af57ddaf29cf14121
#
_cell.length_a   1.000
_cell.length_b   1.000
_cell.length_c   1.000
_cell.angle_alpha   90.00
_cell.angle_beta   90.00
_cell.angle_gamma   90.00
#
_symmetry.space_group_name_H-M   'P 1'
#
loop_
_entity.id
_entity.type
_entity.pdbx_description
1 polymer ?
#
loop_
_entity_poly.entity_id
_entity_poly.type
_entity_poly.pdbx_seq_one_letter_code
_entity_poly.pdbx_strand_id
1 'polypeptide(L)'
;MAPPASTLTAPVTAVPSVRTRGTALVLVGILLVALNLRIAITSLGALLEEVRTGLHLSGAMAGVVTTMPTIAFAAFGAVAPWLVRRFSPGRVVVAAMVALVAGEVVRVATGSTVVFMATSALALAGIAVANILLPLLVRQHFPHRTGLITGAYTVSLTAGASVAAASAVPIADAFGSWRAGLGAWSVLAVVAVLPWLPAVLRGSRAHAATAPLTGRVRPARTRVGWAMAIYFGTQALSGYATMGWLAQLFRDSGYRPQTAGLLLAGVTAVGIPVALAMPALAMRLGSLRPLVLSLSAMMIASYVGLALAPHGGAVAWVALLSIGQGAFPLALVMIGLRARTPEGTVALSAFTQCLGYLIAALGPLVVGTLYEITGGWRLPIGFLIAAALIQTVAGLAVARPRFVED
;
A
#
# COMPACT_ATOMS: atom_id res chain seq x y z
N MET A 1 -23.82 -70.83 -16.32
CA MET A 1 -23.46 -70.41 -14.95
C MET A 1 -22.07 -69.78 -15.05
N ALA A 2 -22.01 -68.45 -15.15
CA ALA A 2 -20.76 -67.74 -15.27
C ALA A 2 -20.35 -67.19 -13.88
N PRO A 3 -19.06 -67.17 -13.51
CA PRO A 3 -18.63 -66.65 -12.21
C PRO A 3 -18.65 -65.10 -12.18
N PRO A 4 -18.83 -64.50 -10.98
CA PRO A 4 -18.91 -63.05 -10.85
C PRO A 4 -17.52 -62.38 -10.96
N ALA A 5 -17.48 -61.25 -11.65
CA ALA A 5 -16.30 -60.40 -11.79
C ALA A 5 -15.91 -59.82 -10.42
N SER A 6 -14.68 -60.08 -9.99
CA SER A 6 -14.06 -59.48 -8.83
C SER A 6 -13.69 -58.02 -9.17
N THR A 7 -14.34 -57.05 -8.54
CA THR A 7 -13.98 -55.64 -8.53
C THR A 7 -12.69 -55.42 -7.75
N LEU A 8 -11.59 -55.26 -8.45
CA LEU A 8 -10.33 -54.75 -7.90
C LEU A 8 -10.49 -53.28 -7.55
N THR A 9 -10.73 -52.99 -6.28
CA THR A 9 -10.58 -51.63 -5.73
C THR A 9 -9.10 -51.26 -5.74
N ALA A 10 -8.71 -50.36 -6.64
CA ALA A 10 -7.38 -49.77 -6.61
C ALA A 10 -7.15 -49.00 -5.29
N PRO A 11 -5.97 -49.15 -4.65
CA PRO A 11 -5.67 -48.41 -3.43
C PRO A 11 -5.66 -46.91 -3.71
N VAL A 12 -6.47 -46.15 -2.95
CA VAL A 12 -6.42 -44.71 -2.92
C VAL A 12 -5.03 -44.31 -2.44
N THR A 13 -4.19 -43.88 -3.37
CA THR A 13 -2.87 -43.33 -3.05
C THR A 13 -3.06 -42.11 -2.15
N ALA A 14 -2.62 -42.23 -0.90
CA ALA A 14 -2.62 -41.16 0.07
C ALA A 14 -1.86 -39.95 -0.50
N VAL A 15 -2.56 -38.85 -0.67
CA VAL A 15 -1.95 -37.55 -1.05
C VAL A 15 -0.92 -37.23 0.03
N PRO A 16 0.36 -37.02 -0.32
CA PRO A 16 1.40 -36.75 0.66
C PRO A 16 1.04 -35.45 1.44
N SER A 17 0.94 -35.60 2.75
CA SER A 17 0.71 -34.46 3.67
C SER A 17 1.82 -33.44 3.49
N VAL A 18 1.49 -32.31 2.86
CA VAL A 18 2.38 -31.15 2.70
C VAL A 18 2.86 -30.77 4.09
N ARG A 19 4.18 -30.75 4.27
CA ARG A 19 4.87 -30.47 5.55
C ARG A 19 4.29 -29.20 6.21
N THR A 20 3.43 -29.35 7.19
CA THR A 20 2.71 -28.31 7.92
C THR A 20 3.63 -27.23 8.53
N ARG A 21 4.84 -27.62 8.96
CA ARG A 21 5.84 -26.70 9.52
C ARG A 21 6.39 -25.67 8.50
N GLY A 22 6.57 -26.05 7.24
CA GLY A 22 7.04 -25.14 6.20
C GLY A 22 5.98 -24.09 5.82
N THR A 23 4.72 -24.48 5.83
CA THR A 23 3.58 -23.62 5.48
C THR A 23 3.33 -22.55 6.57
N ALA A 24 3.45 -22.90 7.86
CA ALA A 24 3.32 -21.94 8.96
C ALA A 24 4.44 -20.88 8.93
N LEU A 25 5.67 -21.29 8.65
CA LEU A 25 6.81 -20.35 8.55
C LEU A 25 6.63 -19.34 7.41
N VAL A 26 6.13 -19.81 6.25
CA VAL A 26 5.82 -18.91 5.12
C VAL A 26 4.69 -17.95 5.47
N LEU A 27 3.65 -18.40 6.18
CA LEU A 27 2.57 -17.53 6.64
C LEU A 27 3.10 -16.41 7.55
N VAL A 28 3.88 -16.78 8.57
CA VAL A 28 4.52 -15.81 9.46
C VAL A 28 5.40 -14.84 8.67
N GLY A 29 6.18 -15.33 7.72
CA GLY A 29 7.00 -14.50 6.83
C GLY A 29 6.17 -13.52 6.02
N ILE A 30 5.05 -13.94 5.43
CA ILE A 30 4.13 -13.07 4.69
C ILE A 30 3.57 -11.96 5.59
N LEU A 31 3.11 -12.30 6.80
CA LEU A 31 2.54 -11.33 7.73
C LEU A 31 3.57 -10.33 8.26
N LEU A 32 4.80 -10.79 8.57
CA LEU A 32 5.88 -9.91 9.01
C LEU A 32 6.36 -8.97 7.89
N VAL A 33 6.49 -9.47 6.66
CA VAL A 33 6.80 -8.62 5.50
C VAL A 33 5.69 -7.58 5.31
N ALA A 34 4.42 -8.00 5.31
CA ALA A 34 3.29 -7.11 5.15
C ALA A 34 3.26 -6.00 6.21
N LEU A 35 3.53 -6.35 7.46
CA LEU A 35 3.61 -5.40 8.59
C LEU A 35 4.61 -4.27 8.29
N ASN A 36 5.75 -4.59 7.68
CA ASN A 36 6.80 -3.61 7.37
C ASN A 36 6.49 -2.69 6.17
N LEU A 37 5.56 -3.05 5.27
CA LEU A 37 5.36 -2.34 4.00
C LEU A 37 4.88 -0.88 4.14
N ARG A 38 4.31 -0.50 5.28
CA ARG A 38 3.80 0.85 5.51
C ARG A 38 4.49 1.56 6.67
N ILE A 39 5.19 0.83 7.53
CA ILE A 39 5.86 1.38 8.72
C ILE A 39 6.81 2.52 8.36
N ALA A 40 7.72 2.30 7.40
CA ALA A 40 8.72 3.28 7.00
C ALA A 40 8.11 4.59 6.43
N ILE A 41 6.88 4.52 5.90
CA ILE A 41 6.16 5.65 5.32
C ILE A 41 5.42 6.43 6.41
N THR A 42 4.67 5.73 7.27
CA THR A 42 3.83 6.37 8.30
C THR A 42 4.63 6.88 9.48
N SER A 43 5.72 6.21 9.87
CA SER A 43 6.65 6.72 10.89
C SER A 43 7.34 8.02 10.43
N LEU A 44 7.74 8.09 9.16
CA LEU A 44 8.30 9.30 8.58
C LEU A 44 7.27 10.43 8.56
N GLY A 45 6.02 10.17 8.17
CA GLY A 45 4.96 11.17 8.18
C GLY A 45 4.66 11.71 9.58
N ALA A 46 4.70 10.86 10.61
CA ALA A 46 4.51 11.28 12.00
C ALA A 46 5.67 12.13 12.54
N LEU A 47 6.90 11.91 12.07
CA LEU A 47 8.13 12.59 12.47
C LEU A 47 8.65 13.57 11.40
N LEU A 48 7.79 13.97 10.44
CA LEU A 48 8.23 14.76 9.30
C LEU A 48 8.88 16.08 9.71
N GLU A 49 8.35 16.76 10.72
CA GLU A 49 8.87 18.05 11.19
C GLU A 49 10.24 17.91 11.87
N GLU A 50 10.44 16.87 12.69
CA GLU A 50 11.73 16.60 13.34
C GLU A 50 12.79 16.22 12.31
N VAL A 51 12.42 15.46 11.28
CA VAL A 51 13.32 15.11 10.18
C VAL A 51 13.64 16.35 9.36
N ARG A 52 12.63 17.19 9.07
CA ARG A 52 12.77 18.44 8.32
C ARG A 52 13.72 19.41 9.02
N THR A 53 13.52 19.62 10.32
CA THR A 53 14.37 20.46 11.13
C THR A 53 15.76 19.89 11.29
N GLY A 54 15.88 18.59 11.59
CA GLY A 54 17.16 17.92 11.85
C GLY A 54 18.07 17.76 10.62
N LEU A 55 17.51 17.80 9.41
CA LEU A 55 18.22 17.72 8.13
C LEU A 55 18.14 19.02 7.31
N HIS A 56 17.54 20.08 7.87
CA HIS A 56 17.33 21.36 7.20
C HIS A 56 16.63 21.25 5.82
N LEU A 57 15.56 20.41 5.75
CA LEU A 57 14.80 20.20 4.52
C LEU A 57 13.81 21.35 4.29
N SER A 58 13.74 21.86 3.05
CA SER A 58 12.63 22.71 2.62
C SER A 58 11.31 21.92 2.56
N GLY A 59 10.16 22.59 2.48
CA GLY A 59 8.86 21.95 2.30
C GLY A 59 8.79 21.16 0.98
N ALA A 60 9.40 21.68 -0.08
CA ALA A 60 9.51 20.98 -1.36
C ALA A 60 10.35 19.70 -1.24
N MET A 61 11.47 19.72 -0.52
CA MET A 61 12.28 18.53 -0.26
C MET A 61 11.54 17.50 0.61
N ALA A 62 10.78 17.95 1.62
CA ALA A 62 9.90 17.08 2.40
C ALA A 62 8.81 16.46 1.51
N GLY A 63 8.25 17.24 0.57
CA GLY A 63 7.35 16.74 -0.48
C GLY A 63 8.00 15.67 -1.36
N VAL A 64 9.24 15.83 -1.77
CA VAL A 64 10.00 14.82 -2.52
C VAL A 64 10.17 13.54 -1.71
N VAL A 65 10.60 13.65 -0.44
CA VAL A 65 10.79 12.47 0.44
C VAL A 65 9.49 11.71 0.65
N THR A 66 8.38 12.41 0.89
CA THR A 66 7.06 11.79 1.07
C THR A 66 6.44 11.27 -0.23
N THR A 67 6.97 11.69 -1.39
CA THR A 67 6.59 11.19 -2.73
C THR A 67 7.37 9.92 -3.14
N MET A 68 8.56 9.71 -2.59
CA MET A 68 9.41 8.55 -2.95
C MET A 68 8.69 7.20 -2.95
N PRO A 69 7.77 6.89 -2.00
CA PRO A 69 7.05 5.61 -2.00
C PRO A 69 6.28 5.36 -3.31
N THR A 70 5.58 6.36 -3.82
CA THR A 70 4.77 6.22 -5.03
C THR A 70 5.63 6.06 -6.27
N ILE A 71 6.76 6.77 -6.36
CA ILE A 71 7.75 6.62 -7.42
C ILE A 71 8.38 5.23 -7.37
N ALA A 72 8.73 4.75 -6.17
CA ALA A 72 9.26 3.40 -6.00
C ALA A 72 8.25 2.32 -6.45
N PHE A 73 6.98 2.46 -6.10
CA PHE A 73 5.93 1.52 -6.54
C PHE A 73 5.74 1.56 -8.06
N ALA A 74 5.78 2.73 -8.70
CA ALA A 74 5.69 2.86 -10.16
C ALA A 74 6.91 2.19 -10.85
N ALA A 75 8.12 2.51 -10.42
CA ALA A 75 9.36 2.01 -11.02
C ALA A 75 9.54 0.50 -10.82
N PHE A 76 9.42 0.04 -9.57
CA PHE A 76 9.64 -1.37 -9.23
C PHE A 76 8.44 -2.25 -9.57
N GLY A 77 7.25 -1.66 -9.75
CA GLY A 77 6.10 -2.33 -10.36
C GLY A 77 6.40 -2.90 -11.74
N ALA A 78 7.17 -2.16 -12.54
CA ALA A 78 7.61 -2.60 -13.87
C ALA A 78 8.76 -3.62 -13.81
N VAL A 79 9.64 -3.53 -12.81
CA VAL A 79 10.86 -4.36 -12.68
C VAL A 79 10.59 -5.70 -11.99
N ALA A 80 9.64 -5.77 -11.06
CA ALA A 80 9.37 -6.95 -10.25
C ALA A 80 9.05 -8.23 -11.07
N PRO A 81 8.29 -8.20 -12.18
CA PRO A 81 8.07 -9.39 -13.00
C PRO A 81 9.37 -9.95 -13.63
N TRP A 82 10.31 -9.08 -13.97
CA TRP A 82 11.63 -9.49 -14.46
C TRP A 82 12.46 -10.15 -13.35
N LEU A 83 12.48 -9.56 -12.15
CA LEU A 83 13.16 -10.11 -10.97
C LEU A 83 12.67 -11.53 -10.64
N VAL A 84 11.36 -11.74 -10.63
CA VAL A 84 10.74 -13.03 -10.31
C VAL A 84 11.01 -14.08 -11.39
N ARG A 85 11.16 -13.68 -12.65
CA ARG A 85 11.58 -14.60 -13.73
C ARG A 85 13.05 -15.00 -13.62
N ARG A 86 13.91 -14.10 -13.15
CA ARG A 86 15.35 -14.33 -13.05
C ARG A 86 15.76 -15.04 -11.76
N PHE A 87 15.06 -14.77 -10.66
CA PHE A 87 15.37 -15.27 -9.31
C PHE A 87 14.14 -15.91 -8.68
N SER A 88 14.37 -16.85 -7.73
CA SER A 88 13.24 -17.42 -6.97
C SER A 88 12.55 -16.36 -6.11
N PRO A 89 11.21 -16.39 -5.97
CA PRO A 89 10.46 -15.42 -5.18
C PRO A 89 11.00 -15.22 -3.75
N GLY A 90 11.41 -16.31 -3.09
CA GLY A 90 11.99 -16.25 -1.74
C GLY A 90 13.31 -15.45 -1.68
N ARG A 91 14.20 -15.61 -2.69
CA ARG A 91 15.44 -14.82 -2.78
C ARG A 91 15.16 -13.34 -3.02
N VAL A 92 14.17 -13.04 -3.86
CA VAL A 92 13.78 -11.65 -4.15
C VAL A 92 13.19 -10.99 -2.91
N VAL A 93 12.36 -11.70 -2.12
CA VAL A 93 11.85 -11.18 -0.83
C VAL A 93 12.97 -10.90 0.15
N VAL A 94 13.94 -11.83 0.30
CA VAL A 94 15.08 -11.60 1.20
C VAL A 94 15.89 -10.39 0.75
N ALA A 95 16.21 -10.28 -0.54
CA ALA A 95 16.92 -9.11 -1.07
C ALA A 95 16.15 -7.80 -0.84
N ALA A 96 14.83 -7.83 -1.03
CA ALA A 96 13.96 -6.68 -0.78
C ALA A 96 13.95 -6.27 0.71
N MET A 97 13.86 -7.24 1.62
CA MET A 97 13.90 -6.97 3.07
C MET A 97 15.29 -6.53 3.53
N VAL A 98 16.37 -7.07 2.97
CA VAL A 98 17.73 -6.60 3.24
C VAL A 98 17.92 -5.15 2.76
N ALA A 99 17.40 -4.82 1.58
CA ALA A 99 17.42 -3.44 1.09
C ALA A 99 16.62 -2.49 2.01
N LEU A 100 15.47 -2.94 2.53
CA LEU A 100 14.69 -2.19 3.53
C LEU A 100 15.51 -1.96 4.80
N VAL A 101 16.07 -3.02 5.40
CA VAL A 101 16.89 -2.93 6.63
C VAL A 101 18.09 -2.00 6.43
N ALA A 102 18.86 -2.20 5.35
CA ALA A 102 20.03 -1.38 5.05
C ALA A 102 19.63 0.09 4.88
N GLY A 103 18.57 0.35 4.12
CA GLY A 103 18.05 1.70 3.94
C GLY A 103 17.58 2.35 5.23
N GLU A 104 16.84 1.64 6.09
CA GLU A 104 16.37 2.15 7.37
C GLU A 104 17.51 2.44 8.35
N VAL A 105 18.48 1.54 8.46
CA VAL A 105 19.63 1.69 9.37
C VAL A 105 20.53 2.85 8.93
N VAL A 106 20.90 2.89 7.64
CA VAL A 106 21.82 3.93 7.16
C VAL A 106 21.16 5.31 7.16
N ARG A 107 19.86 5.42 6.82
CA ARG A 107 19.18 6.74 6.83
C ARG A 107 19.17 7.40 8.21
N VAL A 108 19.09 6.63 9.29
CA VAL A 108 19.08 7.19 10.64
C VAL A 108 20.49 7.44 11.22
N ALA A 109 21.51 6.83 10.63
CA ALA A 109 22.90 7.03 11.02
C ALA A 109 23.57 8.25 10.37
N THR A 110 22.92 8.84 9.32
CA THR A 110 23.52 9.94 8.55
C THR A 110 23.04 11.32 9.00
N GLY A 111 23.92 12.33 8.85
CA GLY A 111 23.55 13.76 8.88
C GLY A 111 23.38 14.38 7.49
N SER A 112 23.68 13.65 6.42
CA SER A 112 23.59 14.13 5.05
C SER A 112 22.19 13.92 4.46
N THR A 113 21.56 14.98 4.01
CA THR A 113 20.28 14.95 3.30
C THR A 113 20.31 14.04 2.07
N VAL A 114 21.40 14.09 1.28
CA VAL A 114 21.53 13.26 0.07
C VAL A 114 21.59 11.78 0.42
N VAL A 115 22.37 11.41 1.45
CA VAL A 115 22.45 10.01 1.92
C VAL A 115 21.12 9.56 2.51
N PHE A 116 20.43 10.40 3.28
CA PHE A 116 19.09 10.12 3.81
C PHE A 116 18.09 9.85 2.69
N MET A 117 18.09 10.66 1.63
CA MET A 117 17.20 10.46 0.48
C MET A 117 17.54 9.19 -0.29
N ALA A 118 18.82 8.93 -0.58
CA ALA A 118 19.26 7.74 -1.31
C ALA A 118 18.94 6.45 -0.55
N THR A 119 19.18 6.43 0.77
CA THR A 119 18.90 5.25 1.60
C THR A 119 17.41 5.06 1.87
N SER A 120 16.63 6.16 1.95
CA SER A 120 15.17 6.08 1.95
C SER A 120 14.66 5.50 0.63
N ALA A 121 15.20 5.90 -0.52
CA ALA A 121 14.87 5.31 -1.82
C ALA A 121 15.19 3.80 -1.87
N LEU A 122 16.32 3.38 -1.29
CA LEU A 122 16.69 1.96 -1.19
C LEU A 122 15.69 1.18 -0.33
N ALA A 123 15.32 1.70 0.84
CA ALA A 123 14.30 1.08 1.70
C ALA A 123 12.95 0.94 0.96
N LEU A 124 12.51 2.00 0.29
CA LEU A 124 11.26 2.03 -0.46
C LEU A 124 11.27 1.13 -1.69
N ALA A 125 12.42 0.96 -2.35
CA ALA A 125 12.60 -0.03 -3.40
C ALA A 125 12.36 -1.45 -2.87
N GLY A 126 12.91 -1.79 -1.72
CA GLY A 126 12.65 -3.05 -1.02
C GLY A 126 11.16 -3.24 -0.72
N ILE A 127 10.50 -2.22 -0.16
CA ILE A 127 9.06 -2.22 0.11
C ILE A 127 8.24 -2.46 -1.18
N ALA A 128 8.56 -1.75 -2.26
CA ALA A 128 7.83 -1.85 -3.52
C ALA A 128 7.92 -3.27 -4.12
N VAL A 129 9.12 -3.85 -4.14
CA VAL A 129 9.33 -5.23 -4.61
C VAL A 129 8.60 -6.23 -3.73
N ALA A 130 8.70 -6.11 -2.40
CA ALA A 130 8.03 -7.02 -1.47
C ALA A 130 6.50 -6.94 -1.62
N ASN A 131 5.94 -5.75 -1.77
CA ASN A 131 4.48 -5.54 -1.95
C ASN A 131 3.93 -6.28 -3.17
N ILE A 132 4.68 -6.31 -4.27
CA ILE A 132 4.27 -7.02 -5.50
C ILE A 132 4.40 -8.54 -5.35
N LEU A 133 5.34 -9.01 -4.53
CA LEU A 133 5.57 -10.44 -4.31
C LEU A 133 4.53 -11.07 -3.37
N LEU A 134 3.94 -10.33 -2.44
CA LEU A 134 3.01 -10.89 -1.46
C LEU A 134 1.83 -11.63 -2.10
N PRO A 135 1.07 -11.09 -3.07
CA PRO A 135 -0.01 -11.83 -3.72
C PRO A 135 0.47 -13.08 -4.45
N LEU A 136 1.67 -13.05 -5.06
CA LEU A 136 2.28 -14.21 -5.71
C LEU A 136 2.58 -15.31 -4.70
N LEU A 137 3.20 -14.98 -3.58
CA LEU A 137 3.54 -15.92 -2.51
C LEU A 137 2.30 -16.54 -1.87
N VAL A 138 1.25 -15.74 -1.68
CA VAL A 138 -0.03 -16.24 -1.17
C VAL A 138 -0.64 -17.26 -2.14
N ARG A 139 -0.68 -16.96 -3.43
CA ARG A 139 -1.21 -17.90 -4.44
C ARG A 139 -0.39 -19.19 -4.54
N GLN A 140 0.94 -19.09 -4.42
CA GLN A 140 1.83 -20.26 -4.51
C GLN A 140 1.73 -21.21 -3.30
N HIS A 141 1.60 -20.64 -2.09
CA HIS A 141 1.65 -21.44 -0.85
C HIS A 141 0.28 -21.72 -0.24
N PHE A 142 -0.73 -20.91 -0.56
CA PHE A 142 -2.09 -21.00 0.01
C PHE A 142 -3.20 -20.93 -1.06
N PRO A 143 -3.17 -21.75 -2.13
CA PRO A 143 -4.13 -21.65 -3.24
C PRO A 143 -5.58 -21.79 -2.79
N HIS A 144 -5.87 -22.65 -1.79
CA HIS A 144 -7.22 -22.88 -1.26
C HIS A 144 -7.66 -21.87 -0.20
N ARG A 145 -6.77 -20.98 0.29
CA ARG A 145 -7.03 -19.98 1.33
C ARG A 145 -6.58 -18.58 0.92
N THR A 146 -6.46 -18.34 -0.38
CA THR A 146 -5.93 -17.06 -0.93
C THR A 146 -6.66 -15.85 -0.36
N GLY A 147 -8.00 -15.87 -0.31
CA GLY A 147 -8.78 -14.75 0.22
C GLY A 147 -8.52 -14.46 1.70
N LEU A 148 -8.48 -15.51 2.54
CA LEU A 148 -8.22 -15.39 3.98
C LEU A 148 -6.81 -14.82 4.24
N ILE A 149 -5.80 -15.36 3.57
CA ILE A 149 -4.40 -14.92 3.78
C ILE A 149 -4.18 -13.51 3.21
N THR A 150 -4.84 -13.17 2.08
CA THR A 150 -4.83 -11.79 1.55
C THR A 150 -5.45 -10.81 2.55
N GLY A 151 -6.59 -11.16 3.15
CA GLY A 151 -7.20 -10.38 4.22
C GLY A 151 -6.26 -10.21 5.41
N ALA A 152 -5.64 -11.30 5.88
CA ALA A 152 -4.73 -11.28 7.00
C ALA A 152 -3.50 -10.39 6.76
N TYR A 153 -2.84 -10.49 5.60
CA TYR A 153 -1.69 -9.63 5.32
C TYR A 153 -2.10 -8.16 5.10
N THR A 154 -3.30 -7.89 4.57
CA THR A 154 -3.82 -6.52 4.45
C THR A 154 -4.05 -5.90 5.84
N VAL A 155 -4.61 -6.66 6.78
CA VAL A 155 -4.72 -6.24 8.19
C VAL A 155 -3.34 -5.99 8.79
N SER A 156 -2.36 -6.90 8.59
CA SER A 156 -1.00 -6.72 9.09
C SER A 156 -0.34 -5.45 8.55
N LEU A 157 -0.46 -5.19 7.26
CA LEU A 157 0.05 -3.99 6.59
C LEU A 157 -0.53 -2.72 7.21
N THR A 158 -1.84 -2.71 7.45
CA THR A 158 -2.54 -1.54 8.00
C THR A 158 -2.26 -1.39 9.50
N ALA A 159 -2.18 -2.52 10.25
CA ALA A 159 -1.78 -2.52 11.65
C ALA A 159 -0.36 -1.96 11.84
N GLY A 160 0.59 -2.38 10.99
CA GLY A 160 1.95 -1.83 10.99
C GLY A 160 1.96 -0.32 10.78
N ALA A 161 1.17 0.17 9.82
CA ALA A 161 1.02 1.61 9.58
C ALA A 161 0.48 2.35 10.82
N SER A 162 -0.57 1.80 11.46
CA SER A 162 -1.20 2.41 12.63
C SER A 162 -0.26 2.45 13.83
N VAL A 163 0.40 1.33 14.12
CA VAL A 163 1.35 1.23 15.24
C VAL A 163 2.53 2.19 15.02
N ALA A 164 3.08 2.25 13.81
CA ALA A 164 4.19 3.15 13.50
C ALA A 164 3.79 4.63 13.65
N ALA A 165 2.62 5.01 13.14
CA ALA A 165 2.13 6.39 13.28
C ALA A 165 1.89 6.79 14.74
N ALA A 166 1.36 5.87 15.57
CA ALA A 166 1.06 6.12 16.97
C ALA A 166 2.32 6.20 17.86
N SER A 167 3.34 5.40 17.55
CA SER A 167 4.48 5.20 18.47
C SER A 167 5.78 5.86 18.00
N ALA A 168 5.89 6.34 16.76
CA ALA A 168 7.11 6.95 16.25
C ALA A 168 7.52 8.19 17.08
N VAL A 169 6.57 9.06 17.41
CA VAL A 169 6.83 10.25 18.25
C VAL A 169 7.14 9.87 19.69
N PRO A 170 6.35 9.04 20.42
CA PRO A 170 6.71 8.57 21.75
C PRO A 170 8.10 7.93 21.84
N ILE A 171 8.49 7.12 20.84
CA ILE A 171 9.83 6.52 20.80
C ILE A 171 10.90 7.62 20.62
N ALA A 172 10.65 8.57 19.71
CA ALA A 172 11.57 9.69 19.49
C ALA A 172 11.78 10.51 20.77
N ASP A 173 10.71 10.80 21.51
CA ASP A 173 10.74 11.54 22.76
C ASP A 173 11.50 10.78 23.88
N ALA A 174 11.22 9.46 24.00
CA ALA A 174 11.86 8.62 25.02
C ALA A 174 13.39 8.54 24.85
N PHE A 175 13.89 8.60 23.61
CA PHE A 175 15.33 8.55 23.30
C PHE A 175 15.91 9.92 22.95
N GLY A 176 15.14 11.00 23.00
CA GLY A 176 15.56 12.36 22.66
C GLY A 176 16.01 12.53 21.20
N SER A 177 15.56 11.66 20.27
CA SER A 177 16.02 11.67 18.88
C SER A 177 14.98 11.11 17.91
N TRP A 178 14.65 11.87 16.88
CA TRP A 178 13.83 11.39 15.78
C TRP A 178 14.45 10.17 15.05
N ARG A 179 15.77 10.05 15.10
CA ARG A 179 16.50 8.89 14.56
C ARG A 179 16.10 7.59 15.24
N ALA A 180 15.89 7.62 16.55
CA ALA A 180 15.40 6.46 17.31
C ALA A 180 13.96 6.11 16.89
N GLY A 181 13.08 7.12 16.73
CA GLY A 181 11.70 6.93 16.30
C GLY A 181 11.56 6.28 14.90
N LEU A 182 12.49 6.60 13.98
CA LEU A 182 12.54 5.95 12.66
C LEU A 182 13.30 4.62 12.70
N GLY A 183 14.41 4.56 13.44
CA GLY A 183 15.33 3.41 13.44
C GLY A 183 14.82 2.21 14.21
N ALA A 184 13.96 2.38 15.20
CA ALA A 184 13.37 1.29 15.97
C ALA A 184 12.70 0.22 15.09
N TRP A 185 12.16 0.62 13.96
CA TRP A 185 11.45 -0.26 13.05
C TRP A 185 12.37 -1.18 12.24
N SER A 186 13.64 -0.85 12.11
CA SER A 186 14.63 -1.71 11.47
C SER A 186 14.75 -3.07 12.16
N VAL A 187 14.52 -3.14 13.48
CA VAL A 187 14.48 -4.41 14.23
C VAL A 187 13.38 -5.33 13.69
N LEU A 188 12.18 -4.79 13.46
CA LEU A 188 11.08 -5.57 12.92
C LEU A 188 11.34 -6.01 11.47
N ALA A 189 12.00 -5.17 10.68
CA ALA A 189 12.42 -5.50 9.33
C ALA A 189 13.47 -6.65 9.34
N VAL A 190 14.43 -6.65 10.27
CA VAL A 190 15.37 -7.77 10.47
C VAL A 190 14.63 -9.05 10.84
N VAL A 191 13.70 -8.98 11.80
CA VAL A 191 12.88 -10.14 12.19
C VAL A 191 12.10 -10.71 11.00
N ALA A 192 11.61 -9.85 10.10
CA ALA A 192 10.87 -10.28 8.92
C ALA A 192 11.72 -11.04 7.88
N VAL A 193 13.06 -10.95 7.92
CA VAL A 193 13.98 -11.75 7.08
C VAL A 193 14.01 -13.22 7.53
N LEU A 194 13.96 -13.48 8.84
CA LEU A 194 14.26 -14.79 9.43
C LEU A 194 13.43 -15.95 8.85
N PRO A 195 12.10 -15.82 8.65
CA PRO A 195 11.29 -16.90 8.08
C PRO A 195 11.68 -17.31 6.66
N TRP A 196 12.37 -16.44 5.90
CA TRP A 196 12.75 -16.66 4.51
C TRP A 196 14.14 -17.27 4.34
N LEU A 197 15.00 -17.24 5.36
CA LEU A 197 16.35 -17.81 5.30
C LEU A 197 16.38 -19.28 4.86
N PRO A 198 15.50 -20.16 5.38
CA PRO A 198 15.51 -21.56 4.94
C PRO A 198 15.16 -21.74 3.45
N ALA A 199 14.34 -20.86 2.88
CA ALA A 199 13.99 -20.89 1.47
C ALA A 199 15.17 -20.51 0.58
N VAL A 200 16.01 -19.57 1.04
CA VAL A 200 17.24 -19.17 0.34
C VAL A 200 18.32 -20.25 0.41
N LEU A 201 18.54 -20.81 1.63
CA LEU A 201 19.58 -21.80 1.89
C LEU A 201 19.31 -23.14 1.16
N ARG A 202 18.05 -23.51 0.98
CA ARG A 202 17.65 -24.77 0.31
C ARG A 202 17.66 -24.69 -1.21
N GLY A 203 18.00 -23.57 -1.81
CA GLY A 203 18.20 -23.42 -3.26
C GLY A 203 16.96 -23.73 -4.10
N SER A 204 15.74 -23.51 -3.59
CA SER A 204 14.50 -23.83 -4.28
C SER A 204 14.41 -23.15 -5.66
N ARG A 205 14.56 -23.97 -6.72
CA ARG A 205 14.29 -23.58 -8.11
C ARG A 205 12.76 -23.65 -8.35
N ALA A 206 12.02 -22.76 -7.75
CA ALA A 206 10.62 -22.59 -8.17
C ALA A 206 10.63 -21.81 -9.49
N HIS A 207 10.41 -22.51 -10.60
CA HIS A 207 10.05 -21.86 -11.86
C HIS A 207 8.66 -21.25 -11.66
N ALA A 208 8.59 -19.94 -11.48
CA ALA A 208 7.34 -19.23 -11.69
C ALA A 208 7.07 -19.29 -13.20
N ALA A 209 6.22 -20.21 -13.61
CA ALA A 209 5.62 -20.20 -14.94
C ALA A 209 4.69 -19.00 -15.01
N THR A 210 5.25 -17.82 -15.23
CA THR A 210 4.47 -16.68 -15.70
C THR A 210 4.24 -16.92 -17.18
N ALA A 211 3.01 -17.32 -17.53
CA ALA A 211 2.58 -17.34 -18.91
C ALA A 211 2.93 -15.99 -19.56
N PRO A 212 3.47 -15.95 -20.77
CA PRO A 212 3.72 -14.71 -21.48
C PRO A 212 2.39 -13.94 -21.54
N LEU A 213 2.41 -12.66 -21.17
CA LEU A 213 1.27 -11.77 -21.40
C LEU A 213 1.13 -11.56 -22.92
N THR A 214 0.60 -12.55 -23.62
CA THR A 214 0.23 -12.46 -25.05
C THR A 214 -1.11 -11.73 -25.19
N GLY A 215 -1.27 -10.61 -24.46
CA GLY A 215 -2.54 -9.92 -24.37
C GLY A 215 -2.78 -8.98 -25.55
N ARG A 216 -3.84 -9.27 -26.32
CA ARG A 216 -4.46 -8.35 -27.29
C ARG A 216 -5.07 -7.11 -26.62
N VAL A 217 -5.32 -7.15 -25.29
CA VAL A 217 -5.96 -6.07 -24.54
C VAL A 217 -4.97 -4.93 -24.27
N ARG A 218 -5.29 -3.73 -24.74
CA ARG A 218 -4.49 -2.50 -24.56
C ARG A 218 -5.27 -1.47 -23.75
N PRO A 219 -5.23 -1.47 -22.41
CA PRO A 219 -6.02 -0.56 -21.58
C PRO A 219 -5.78 0.92 -21.90
N ALA A 220 -4.55 1.28 -22.33
CA ALA A 220 -4.21 2.63 -22.75
C ALA A 220 -5.05 3.17 -23.94
N ARG A 221 -5.73 2.29 -24.69
CA ARG A 221 -6.60 2.67 -25.80
C ARG A 221 -8.08 2.70 -25.41
N THR A 222 -8.43 2.38 -24.18
CA THR A 222 -9.80 2.28 -23.70
C THR A 222 -10.14 3.38 -22.70
N ARG A 223 -11.38 3.86 -22.74
CA ARG A 223 -11.89 4.83 -21.76
C ARG A 223 -11.93 4.23 -20.35
N VAL A 224 -12.17 2.92 -20.23
CA VAL A 224 -12.17 2.20 -18.96
C VAL A 224 -10.78 2.20 -18.33
N GLY A 225 -9.72 1.93 -19.11
CA GLY A 225 -8.34 1.95 -18.64
C GLY A 225 -7.93 3.30 -18.06
N TRP A 226 -8.20 4.38 -18.77
CA TRP A 226 -7.89 5.75 -18.30
C TRP A 226 -8.72 6.14 -17.08
N ALA A 227 -10.03 5.87 -17.07
CA ALA A 227 -10.88 6.17 -15.93
C ALA A 227 -10.44 5.40 -14.68
N MET A 228 -10.06 4.11 -14.83
CA MET A 228 -9.50 3.32 -13.73
C MET A 228 -8.17 3.88 -13.22
N ALA A 229 -7.27 4.26 -14.12
CA ALA A 229 -5.97 4.82 -13.75
C ALA A 229 -6.12 6.16 -13.01
N ILE A 230 -7.03 7.03 -13.46
CA ILE A 230 -7.32 8.29 -12.80
C ILE A 230 -7.98 8.05 -11.44
N TYR A 231 -8.99 7.18 -11.35
CA TYR A 231 -9.68 6.86 -10.10
C TYR A 231 -8.73 6.30 -9.04
N PHE A 232 -7.94 5.28 -9.42
CA PHE A 232 -6.94 4.69 -8.53
C PHE A 232 -5.83 5.70 -8.17
N GLY A 233 -5.35 6.45 -9.17
CA GLY A 233 -4.25 7.40 -9.01
C GLY A 233 -4.59 8.55 -8.07
N THR A 234 -5.77 9.17 -8.23
CA THR A 234 -6.23 10.26 -7.37
C THR A 234 -6.55 9.75 -5.95
N GLN A 235 -7.06 8.52 -5.83
CA GLN A 235 -7.22 7.87 -4.52
C GLN A 235 -5.87 7.63 -3.84
N ALA A 236 -4.90 7.07 -4.54
CA ALA A 236 -3.56 6.84 -4.01
C ALA A 236 -2.85 8.17 -3.69
N LEU A 237 -3.04 9.22 -4.51
CA LEU A 237 -2.59 10.58 -4.27
C LEU A 237 -3.06 11.09 -2.90
N SER A 238 -4.36 10.99 -2.63
CA SER A 238 -4.96 11.35 -1.35
C SER A 238 -4.37 10.52 -0.20
N GLY A 239 -4.23 9.20 -0.38
CA GLY A 239 -3.68 8.29 0.64
C GLY A 239 -2.24 8.63 1.02
N TYR A 240 -1.36 8.84 0.04
CA TYR A 240 0.04 9.15 0.30
C TYR A 240 0.24 10.58 0.82
N ALA A 241 -0.55 11.56 0.35
CA ALA A 241 -0.56 12.91 0.93
C ALA A 241 -0.98 12.87 2.40
N THR A 242 -2.03 12.09 2.73
CA THR A 242 -2.47 11.88 4.12
C THR A 242 -1.36 11.25 4.98
N MET A 243 -0.74 10.17 4.52
CA MET A 243 0.33 9.51 5.26
C MET A 243 1.56 10.41 5.48
N GLY A 244 1.87 11.28 4.52
CA GLY A 244 3.03 12.15 4.60
C GLY A 244 2.78 13.45 5.38
N TRP A 245 1.57 14.02 5.32
CA TRP A 245 1.36 15.40 5.73
C TRP A 245 0.28 15.63 6.78
N LEU A 246 -0.61 14.65 7.05
CA LEU A 246 -1.73 14.84 7.97
C LEU A 246 -1.28 15.13 9.40
N ALA A 247 -0.23 14.47 9.88
CA ALA A 247 0.31 14.73 11.21
C ALA A 247 0.83 16.17 11.32
N GLN A 248 1.51 16.68 10.27
CA GLN A 248 1.97 18.06 10.24
C GLN A 248 0.80 19.05 10.24
N LEU A 249 -0.25 18.79 9.46
CA LEU A 249 -1.46 19.62 9.46
C LEU A 249 -2.06 19.74 10.87
N PHE A 250 -2.17 18.64 11.62
CA PHE A 250 -2.68 18.68 12.98
C PHE A 250 -1.73 19.41 13.95
N ARG A 251 -0.40 19.29 13.80
CA ARG A 251 0.57 20.03 14.59
C ARG A 251 0.43 21.54 14.38
N ASP A 252 0.35 21.98 13.13
CA ASP A 252 0.18 23.38 12.77
C ASP A 252 -1.19 23.93 13.24
N SER A 253 -2.16 23.04 13.44
CA SER A 253 -3.47 23.35 14.04
C SER A 253 -3.45 23.35 15.58
N GLY A 254 -2.30 23.20 16.24
CA GLY A 254 -2.14 23.29 17.69
C GLY A 254 -2.22 21.97 18.47
N TYR A 255 -2.24 20.81 17.79
CA TYR A 255 -2.16 19.52 18.46
C TYR A 255 -0.73 19.18 18.86
N ARG A 256 -0.56 18.50 19.99
CA ARG A 256 0.74 17.93 20.38
C ARG A 256 1.19 16.88 19.36
N PRO A 257 2.51 16.73 19.14
CA PRO A 257 3.04 15.75 18.17
C PRO A 257 2.51 14.32 18.37
N GLN A 258 2.42 13.87 19.63
CA GLN A 258 1.89 12.54 19.97
C GLN A 258 0.42 12.39 19.54
N THR A 259 -0.41 13.42 19.78
CA THR A 259 -1.83 13.42 19.38
C THR A 259 -1.97 13.44 17.87
N ALA A 260 -1.15 14.21 17.16
CA ALA A 260 -1.12 14.23 15.69
C ALA A 260 -0.77 12.86 15.10
N GLY A 261 0.22 12.17 15.70
CA GLY A 261 0.55 10.78 15.35
C GLY A 261 -0.59 9.80 15.61
N LEU A 262 -1.30 9.94 16.74
CA LEU A 262 -2.49 9.13 17.07
C LEU A 262 -3.64 9.38 16.09
N LEU A 263 -3.87 10.61 15.66
CA LEU A 263 -4.89 10.94 14.65
C LEU A 263 -4.55 10.32 13.29
N LEU A 264 -3.28 10.35 12.88
CA LEU A 264 -2.82 9.65 11.68
C LEU A 264 -2.97 8.11 11.83
N ALA A 265 -2.65 7.56 13.00
CA ALA A 265 -2.87 6.15 13.30
C ALA A 265 -4.36 5.78 13.23
N GLY A 266 -5.24 6.69 13.68
CA GLY A 266 -6.70 6.55 13.60
C GLY A 266 -7.18 6.39 12.16
N VAL A 267 -6.64 7.17 11.21
CA VAL A 267 -6.98 7.03 9.78
C VAL A 267 -6.70 5.62 9.29
N THR A 268 -5.53 5.09 9.61
CA THR A 268 -5.15 3.74 9.16
C THR A 268 -5.90 2.65 9.92
N ALA A 269 -6.11 2.78 11.23
CA ALA A 269 -6.82 1.80 12.05
C ALA A 269 -8.31 1.64 11.64
N VAL A 270 -9.03 2.74 11.48
CA VAL A 270 -10.42 2.74 10.98
C VAL A 270 -10.50 2.25 9.53
N GLY A 271 -9.43 2.42 8.76
CA GLY A 271 -9.30 1.87 7.41
C GLY A 271 -9.36 0.34 7.35
N ILE A 272 -9.01 -0.39 8.44
CA ILE A 272 -9.04 -1.87 8.45
C ILE A 272 -10.44 -2.42 8.22
N PRO A 273 -11.45 -2.13 9.07
CA PRO A 273 -12.81 -2.63 8.86
C PRO A 273 -13.40 -2.15 7.53
N VAL A 274 -13.09 -0.92 7.12
CA VAL A 274 -13.56 -0.38 5.83
C VAL A 274 -13.00 -1.21 4.66
N ALA A 275 -11.69 -1.51 4.66
CA ALA A 275 -11.07 -2.29 3.60
C ALA A 275 -11.60 -3.73 3.53
N LEU A 276 -11.90 -4.34 4.67
CA LEU A 276 -12.49 -5.69 4.73
C LEU A 276 -13.96 -5.70 4.27
N ALA A 277 -14.71 -4.64 4.52
CA ALA A 277 -16.13 -4.53 4.14
C ALA A 277 -16.32 -4.22 2.64
N MET A 278 -15.39 -3.48 2.01
CA MET A 278 -15.55 -2.98 0.63
C MET A 278 -15.81 -4.06 -0.42
N PRO A 279 -15.07 -5.19 -0.48
CA PRO A 279 -15.36 -6.22 -1.48
C PRO A 279 -16.77 -6.82 -1.33
N ALA A 280 -17.18 -7.11 -0.10
CA ALA A 280 -18.50 -7.66 0.17
C ALA A 280 -19.62 -6.66 -0.20
N LEU A 281 -19.41 -5.38 0.14
CA LEU A 281 -20.36 -4.32 -0.17
C LEU A 281 -20.48 -4.08 -1.68
N ALA A 282 -19.35 -4.06 -2.39
CA ALA A 282 -19.31 -3.91 -3.84
C ALA A 282 -20.03 -5.05 -4.59
N MET A 283 -19.94 -6.28 -4.07
CA MET A 283 -20.60 -7.45 -4.65
C MET A 283 -22.10 -7.53 -4.34
N ARG A 284 -22.56 -6.92 -3.25
CA ARG A 284 -23.98 -6.91 -2.86
C ARG A 284 -24.79 -5.82 -3.56
N LEU A 285 -24.15 -4.76 -4.00
CA LEU A 285 -24.82 -3.64 -4.64
C LEU A 285 -24.97 -3.88 -6.15
N GLY A 286 -26.16 -3.72 -6.69
CA GLY A 286 -26.42 -3.80 -8.13
C GLY A 286 -25.79 -2.66 -8.93
N SER A 287 -25.40 -1.56 -8.26
CA SER A 287 -24.69 -0.42 -8.84
C SER A 287 -23.62 0.08 -7.90
N LEU A 288 -22.43 0.35 -8.42
CA LEU A 288 -21.32 0.91 -7.64
C LEU A 288 -21.37 2.44 -7.49
N ARG A 289 -22.27 3.13 -8.20
CA ARG A 289 -22.40 4.60 -8.17
C ARG A 289 -22.67 5.17 -6.77
N PRO A 290 -23.64 4.64 -5.99
CA PRO A 290 -23.87 5.16 -4.64
C PRO A 290 -22.64 5.01 -3.75
N LEU A 291 -21.91 3.90 -3.88
CA LEU A 291 -20.70 3.64 -3.10
C LEU A 291 -19.57 4.62 -3.47
N VAL A 292 -19.35 4.88 -4.76
CA VAL A 292 -18.39 5.89 -5.21
C VAL A 292 -18.77 7.28 -4.67
N LEU A 293 -20.05 7.67 -4.78
CA LEU A 293 -20.51 8.98 -4.32
C LEU A 293 -20.39 9.14 -2.81
N SER A 294 -20.78 8.13 -2.04
CA SER A 294 -20.71 8.20 -0.56
C SER A 294 -19.26 8.30 -0.07
N LEU A 295 -18.36 7.48 -0.60
CA LEU A 295 -16.95 7.52 -0.22
C LEU A 295 -16.30 8.85 -0.61
N SER A 296 -16.60 9.36 -1.81
CA SER A 296 -16.11 10.67 -2.26
C SER A 296 -16.67 11.82 -1.42
N ALA A 297 -17.96 11.79 -1.10
CA ALA A 297 -18.59 12.81 -0.25
C ALA A 297 -17.98 12.84 1.15
N MET A 298 -17.71 11.68 1.77
CA MET A 298 -17.06 11.60 3.07
C MET A 298 -15.63 12.15 3.02
N MET A 299 -14.88 11.84 1.96
CA MET A 299 -13.52 12.34 1.79
C MET A 299 -13.51 13.87 1.59
N ILE A 300 -14.39 14.41 0.73
CA ILE A 300 -14.51 15.84 0.50
C ILE A 300 -14.98 16.54 1.79
N ALA A 301 -15.97 16.00 2.49
CA ALA A 301 -16.44 16.56 3.77
C ALA A 301 -15.32 16.61 4.82
N SER A 302 -14.48 15.55 4.88
CA SER A 302 -13.29 15.57 5.74
C SER A 302 -12.33 16.69 5.37
N TYR A 303 -11.98 16.85 4.09
CA TYR A 303 -11.09 17.92 3.66
C TYR A 303 -11.65 19.31 3.92
N VAL A 304 -12.94 19.52 3.66
CA VAL A 304 -13.63 20.79 4.00
C VAL A 304 -13.59 21.04 5.52
N GLY A 305 -13.85 20.02 6.32
CA GLY A 305 -13.77 20.10 7.78
C GLY A 305 -12.36 20.44 8.28
N LEU A 306 -11.33 19.81 7.71
CA LEU A 306 -9.93 20.12 8.02
C LEU A 306 -9.54 21.54 7.61
N ALA A 307 -10.13 22.08 6.53
CA ALA A 307 -9.88 23.48 6.11
C ALA A 307 -10.55 24.50 7.02
N LEU A 308 -11.74 24.21 7.54
CA LEU A 308 -12.56 25.16 8.29
C LEU A 308 -12.38 25.06 9.80
N ALA A 309 -12.27 23.82 10.34
CA ALA A 309 -12.26 23.55 11.78
C ALA A 309 -11.32 22.37 12.11
N PRO A 310 -10.01 22.46 11.84
CA PRO A 310 -9.09 21.33 12.07
C PRO A 310 -9.00 20.96 13.55
N HIS A 311 -9.09 21.93 14.47
CA HIS A 311 -8.95 21.71 15.91
C HIS A 311 -10.22 21.12 16.55
N GLY A 312 -11.38 21.65 16.24
CA GLY A 312 -12.64 21.27 16.92
C GLY A 312 -13.28 19.97 16.45
N GLY A 313 -12.89 19.46 15.28
CA GLY A 313 -13.53 18.29 14.64
C GLY A 313 -12.60 17.17 14.26
N ALA A 314 -11.36 17.13 14.74
CA ALA A 314 -10.30 16.23 14.26
C ALA A 314 -10.72 14.76 14.20
N VAL A 315 -11.39 14.23 15.24
CA VAL A 315 -11.85 12.84 15.28
C VAL A 315 -12.89 12.56 14.19
N ALA A 316 -13.83 13.49 13.98
CA ALA A 316 -14.83 13.37 12.92
C ALA A 316 -14.20 13.42 11.54
N TRP A 317 -13.23 14.33 11.32
CA TRP A 317 -12.53 14.44 10.04
C TRP A 317 -11.67 13.20 9.75
N VAL A 318 -10.99 12.67 10.76
CA VAL A 318 -10.25 11.40 10.68
C VAL A 318 -11.18 10.25 10.32
N ALA A 319 -12.34 10.13 10.98
CA ALA A 319 -13.30 9.07 10.69
C ALA A 319 -13.84 9.16 9.25
N LEU A 320 -14.26 10.35 8.81
CA LEU A 320 -14.76 10.58 7.45
C LEU A 320 -13.67 10.29 6.41
N LEU A 321 -12.43 10.74 6.64
CA LEU A 321 -11.31 10.47 5.75
C LEU A 321 -11.03 8.98 5.65
N SER A 322 -11.02 8.27 6.77
CA SER A 322 -10.78 6.82 6.82
C SER A 322 -11.82 6.05 6.02
N ILE A 323 -13.09 6.41 6.13
CA ILE A 323 -14.17 5.78 5.35
C ILE A 323 -14.00 6.13 3.87
N GLY A 324 -13.72 7.40 3.54
CA GLY A 324 -13.45 7.85 2.18
C GLY A 324 -12.28 7.11 1.52
N GLN A 325 -11.24 6.76 2.30
CA GLN A 325 -10.11 5.95 1.84
C GLN A 325 -10.52 4.51 1.44
N GLY A 326 -11.72 4.07 1.76
CA GLY A 326 -12.35 2.84 1.25
C GLY A 326 -12.46 2.80 -0.27
N ALA A 327 -12.30 3.92 -0.96
CA ALA A 327 -12.22 3.99 -2.41
C ALA A 327 -10.98 3.23 -2.97
N PHE A 328 -9.91 3.03 -2.17
CA PHE A 328 -8.75 2.24 -2.59
C PHE A 328 -9.08 0.74 -2.74
N PRO A 329 -9.58 0.02 -1.72
CA PRO A 329 -10.00 -1.36 -1.90
C PRO A 329 -11.14 -1.50 -2.91
N LEU A 330 -12.04 -0.52 -3.03
CA LEU A 330 -13.06 -0.49 -4.08
C LEU A 330 -12.44 -0.47 -5.48
N ALA A 331 -11.40 0.34 -5.71
CA ALA A 331 -10.69 0.39 -6.98
C ALA A 331 -10.10 -0.97 -7.37
N LEU A 332 -9.52 -1.70 -6.41
CA LEU A 332 -8.99 -3.04 -6.64
C LEU A 332 -10.08 -4.05 -7.03
N VAL A 333 -11.24 -3.97 -6.41
CA VAL A 333 -12.41 -4.79 -6.79
C VAL A 333 -12.90 -4.41 -8.20
N MET A 334 -12.98 -3.11 -8.51
CA MET A 334 -13.42 -2.62 -9.81
C MET A 334 -12.51 -3.10 -10.94
N ILE A 335 -11.20 -3.24 -10.74
CA ILE A 335 -10.29 -3.82 -11.75
C ILE A 335 -10.78 -5.20 -12.18
N GLY A 336 -11.12 -6.07 -11.22
CA GLY A 336 -11.66 -7.40 -11.52
C GLY A 336 -13.03 -7.37 -12.20
N LEU A 337 -13.88 -6.41 -11.82
CA LEU A 337 -15.24 -6.26 -12.39
C LEU A 337 -15.27 -5.57 -13.76
N ARG A 338 -14.17 -5.00 -14.23
CA ARG A 338 -14.07 -4.28 -15.51
C ARG A 338 -13.21 -5.00 -16.54
N ALA A 339 -12.95 -6.28 -16.34
CA ALA A 339 -12.35 -7.18 -17.30
C ALA A 339 -13.14 -8.47 -17.37
N ARG A 340 -13.34 -8.99 -18.60
CA ARG A 340 -14.03 -10.27 -18.85
C ARG A 340 -13.08 -11.46 -18.82
N THR A 341 -11.80 -11.20 -19.10
CA THR A 341 -10.76 -12.23 -19.20
C THR A 341 -9.69 -12.08 -18.12
N PRO A 342 -9.04 -13.17 -17.70
CA PRO A 342 -7.90 -13.09 -16.78
C PRO A 342 -6.78 -12.20 -17.35
N GLU A 343 -6.52 -12.27 -18.66
CA GLU A 343 -5.52 -11.45 -19.36
C GLU A 343 -5.89 -9.97 -19.33
N GLY A 344 -7.18 -9.63 -19.56
CA GLY A 344 -7.71 -8.28 -19.43
C GLY A 344 -7.57 -7.73 -18.01
N THR A 345 -7.85 -8.57 -16.99
CA THR A 345 -7.69 -8.19 -15.59
C THR A 345 -6.23 -7.85 -15.27
N VAL A 346 -5.27 -8.69 -15.71
CA VAL A 346 -3.85 -8.46 -15.49
C VAL A 346 -3.38 -7.20 -16.22
N ALA A 347 -3.77 -7.02 -17.48
CA ALA A 347 -3.40 -5.84 -18.26
C ALA A 347 -3.98 -4.56 -17.66
N LEU A 348 -5.26 -4.56 -17.27
CA LEU A 348 -5.93 -3.42 -16.63
C LEU A 348 -5.28 -3.10 -15.26
N SER A 349 -4.99 -4.11 -14.45
CA SER A 349 -4.32 -3.95 -13.15
C SER A 349 -2.94 -3.31 -13.30
N ALA A 350 -2.12 -3.83 -14.21
CA ALA A 350 -0.77 -3.32 -14.46
C ALA A 350 -0.81 -1.86 -14.94
N PHE A 351 -1.66 -1.54 -15.92
CA PHE A 351 -1.81 -0.18 -16.45
C PHE A 351 -2.31 0.78 -15.37
N THR A 352 -3.38 0.39 -14.65
CA THR A 352 -4.00 1.20 -13.59
C THR A 352 -3.02 1.51 -12.48
N GLN A 353 -2.26 0.53 -12.01
CA GLN A 353 -1.33 0.75 -10.90
C GLN A 353 -0.08 1.51 -11.34
N CYS A 354 0.49 1.20 -12.51
CA CYS A 354 1.67 1.90 -13.01
C CYS A 354 1.38 3.40 -13.19
N LEU A 355 0.37 3.73 -14.00
CA LEU A 355 -0.01 5.13 -14.24
C LEU A 355 -0.59 5.78 -12.99
N GLY A 356 -1.37 5.03 -12.21
CA GLY A 356 -1.97 5.53 -10.98
C GLY A 356 -0.93 5.92 -9.93
N TYR A 357 0.14 5.17 -9.75
CA TYR A 357 1.22 5.57 -8.83
C TYR A 357 2.02 6.79 -9.33
N LEU A 358 2.14 6.97 -10.65
CA LEU A 358 2.70 8.22 -11.20
C LEU A 358 1.80 9.43 -10.89
N ILE A 359 0.48 9.29 -11.02
CA ILE A 359 -0.48 10.33 -10.61
C ILE A 359 -0.39 10.55 -9.08
N ALA A 360 -0.30 9.47 -8.31
CA ALA A 360 -0.19 9.55 -6.86
C ALA A 360 1.05 10.31 -6.37
N ALA A 361 2.13 10.28 -7.14
CA ALA A 361 3.35 11.02 -6.83
C ALA A 361 3.13 12.54 -6.75
N LEU A 362 2.15 13.07 -7.48
CA LEU A 362 1.80 14.48 -7.41
C LEU A 362 1.24 14.90 -6.03
N GLY A 363 0.63 13.97 -5.27
CA GLY A 363 -0.02 14.27 -4.01
C GLY A 363 0.91 14.91 -2.98
N PRO A 364 1.83 14.14 -2.40
CA PRO A 364 2.73 14.65 -1.37
C PRO A 364 3.63 15.77 -1.88
N LEU A 365 4.06 15.70 -3.15
CA LEU A 365 4.92 16.73 -3.77
C LEU A 365 4.21 18.09 -3.85
N VAL A 366 3.01 18.11 -4.44
CA VAL A 366 2.25 19.37 -4.61
C VAL A 366 1.80 19.91 -3.26
N VAL A 367 1.35 19.04 -2.33
CA VAL A 367 1.01 19.45 -0.96
C VAL A 367 2.20 20.12 -0.28
N GLY A 368 3.40 19.51 -0.34
CA GLY A 368 4.61 20.08 0.27
C GLY A 368 5.03 21.41 -0.37
N THR A 369 4.99 21.50 -1.69
CA THR A 369 5.32 22.73 -2.41
C THR A 369 4.33 23.85 -2.13
N LEU A 370 3.03 23.56 -2.16
CA LEU A 370 1.99 24.55 -1.85
C LEU A 370 2.08 25.01 -0.38
N TYR A 371 2.34 24.09 0.54
CA TYR A 371 2.55 24.42 1.95
C TYR A 371 3.74 25.39 2.13
N GLU A 372 4.86 25.11 1.47
CA GLU A 372 6.06 25.98 1.53
C GLU A 372 5.81 27.38 0.96
N ILE A 373 5.15 27.46 -0.20
CA ILE A 373 4.90 28.75 -0.87
C ILE A 373 3.89 29.62 -0.11
N THR A 374 2.88 28.99 0.50
CA THR A 374 1.75 29.72 1.10
C THR A 374 1.83 29.85 2.61
N GLY A 375 2.71 29.09 3.27
CA GLY A 375 2.82 29.03 4.73
C GLY A 375 1.56 28.51 5.42
N GLY A 376 0.67 27.81 4.70
CA GLY A 376 -0.60 27.37 5.25
C GLY A 376 -1.26 26.21 4.50
N TRP A 377 -2.37 25.74 5.05
CA TRP A 377 -3.06 24.51 4.59
C TRP A 377 -4.21 24.73 3.62
N ARG A 378 -4.64 25.99 3.38
CA ARG A 378 -5.80 26.27 2.52
C ARG A 378 -5.61 25.81 1.09
N LEU A 379 -4.49 26.13 0.46
CA LEU A 379 -4.20 25.70 -0.91
C LEU A 379 -3.88 24.21 -1.02
N PRO A 380 -3.05 23.58 -0.15
CA PRO A 380 -2.88 22.14 -0.12
C PRO A 380 -4.20 21.36 0.00
N ILE A 381 -5.09 21.77 0.90
CA ILE A 381 -6.41 21.13 1.06
C ILE A 381 -7.28 21.38 -0.18
N GLY A 382 -7.28 22.58 -0.75
CA GLY A 382 -7.98 22.89 -1.99
C GLY A 382 -7.56 21.96 -3.14
N PHE A 383 -6.26 21.70 -3.27
CA PHE A 383 -5.73 20.72 -4.23
C PHE A 383 -6.24 19.31 -3.97
N LEU A 384 -6.29 18.85 -2.71
CA LEU A 384 -6.82 17.55 -2.34
C LEU A 384 -8.32 17.43 -2.63
N ILE A 385 -9.09 18.50 -2.43
CA ILE A 385 -10.52 18.58 -2.79
C ILE A 385 -10.67 18.46 -4.32
N ALA A 386 -9.88 19.19 -5.09
CA ALA A 386 -9.90 19.09 -6.56
C ALA A 386 -9.58 17.68 -7.04
N ALA A 387 -8.57 17.03 -6.44
CA ALA A 387 -8.24 15.64 -6.73
C ALA A 387 -9.40 14.67 -6.39
N ALA A 388 -10.10 14.91 -5.26
CA ALA A 388 -11.26 14.12 -4.86
C ALA A 388 -12.46 14.30 -5.81
N LEU A 389 -12.65 15.50 -6.36
CA LEU A 389 -13.66 15.75 -7.39
C LEU A 389 -13.33 15.01 -8.69
N ILE A 390 -12.07 15.06 -9.13
CA ILE A 390 -11.60 14.30 -10.31
C ILE A 390 -11.78 12.81 -10.07
N GLN A 391 -11.44 12.32 -8.87
CA GLN A 391 -11.68 10.94 -8.45
C GLN A 391 -13.15 10.56 -8.58
N THR A 392 -14.05 11.43 -8.14
CA THR A 392 -15.51 11.18 -8.20
C THR A 392 -15.97 11.01 -9.63
N VAL A 393 -15.57 11.91 -10.53
CA VAL A 393 -15.92 11.85 -11.97
C VAL A 393 -15.39 10.56 -12.61
N ALA A 394 -14.12 10.25 -12.38
CA ALA A 394 -13.51 9.02 -12.88
C ALA A 394 -14.18 7.77 -12.30
N GLY A 395 -14.48 7.77 -11.00
CA GLY A 395 -15.19 6.67 -10.32
C GLY A 395 -16.59 6.43 -10.88
N LEU A 396 -17.36 7.48 -11.16
CA LEU A 396 -18.67 7.37 -11.79
C LEU A 396 -18.59 6.83 -13.23
N ALA A 397 -17.52 7.15 -13.96
CA ALA A 397 -17.27 6.59 -15.28
C ALA A 397 -16.99 5.08 -15.21
N VAL A 398 -16.16 4.66 -14.22
CA VAL A 398 -15.84 3.24 -14.00
C VAL A 398 -17.02 2.47 -13.39
N ALA A 399 -17.88 3.11 -12.60
CA ALA A 399 -19.05 2.47 -12.02
C ALA A 399 -20.06 1.97 -13.09
N ARG A 400 -20.00 2.47 -14.32
CA ARG A 400 -20.79 1.95 -15.44
C ARG A 400 -20.28 0.57 -15.86
N PRO A 401 -21.17 -0.40 -16.21
CA PRO A 401 -20.77 -1.73 -16.63
C PRO A 401 -20.20 -1.71 -18.07
N ARG A 402 -18.94 -1.33 -18.19
CA ARG A 402 -18.13 -1.39 -19.43
C ARG A 402 -16.87 -2.17 -19.14
N PHE A 403 -16.35 -2.86 -20.14
CA PHE A 403 -15.18 -3.71 -19.97
C PHE A 403 -13.99 -3.16 -20.76
N VAL A 404 -12.79 -3.52 -20.33
CA VAL A 404 -11.54 -3.08 -20.96
C VAL A 404 -11.34 -3.71 -22.34
N GLU A 405 -12.04 -4.81 -22.61
CA GLU A 405 -12.03 -5.51 -23.88
C GLU A 405 -12.99 -4.89 -24.92
N ASP A 406 -13.92 -4.01 -24.51
CA ASP A 406 -14.80 -3.27 -25.41
C ASP A 406 -14.01 -2.10 -26.05
#